data_8f7976db31dfbe2563f87d2913730898
#
_entry.id   8f7976db31dfbe2563f87d2913730898
#
_cell.length_a   1.000
_cell.length_b   1.000
_cell.length_c   1.000
_cell.angle_alpha   90.00
_cell.angle_beta   90.00
_cell.angle_gamma   90.00
#
_symmetry.space_group_name_H-M   'P 1'
#
loop_
_entity.id
_entity.type
_entity.pdbx_description
1 polymer ?
#
loop_
_entity_poly.entity_id
_entity_poly.type
_entity_poly.pdbx_seq_one_letter_code
_entity_poly.pdbx_strand_id
1 'polypeptide(L)'
;MTTFSLTVFAAFFFVSGLAMSGQSGNPNAGSWSGVIINNNCSAEEAFAEAAKCTEKDVPGAKFVLYDDTTRQMYILDPQEPAMGHLRDSMTATGTLDGDTIHLTSLKLHTAIGLAVGQRAPAFSAPDQFGRQQTLETLKGPKGTVLLFFRSADW
;
A
#
# COMPACT_ATOMS: atom_id res chain seq x y z
N MET A 1 -22.79 45.02 67.89
CA MET A 1 -21.82 43.93 67.85
C MET A 1 -22.38 42.89 66.90
N THR A 2 -21.99 42.95 65.69
CA THR A 2 -22.46 42.06 64.57
C THR A 2 -21.24 41.25 64.10
N THR A 3 -21.25 39.96 64.43
CA THR A 3 -20.25 38.97 64.02
C THR A 3 -20.53 38.49 62.60
N PHE A 4 -19.60 38.80 61.69
CA PHE A 4 -19.59 38.26 60.34
C PHE A 4 -18.95 36.88 60.35
N SER A 5 -19.68 35.84 59.96
CA SER A 5 -19.17 34.50 59.74
C SER A 5 -18.71 34.32 58.30
N LEU A 6 -17.43 34.11 58.10
CA LEU A 6 -16.81 33.88 56.78
C LEU A 6 -16.80 32.40 56.48
N THR A 7 -17.67 31.97 55.55
CA THR A 7 -17.76 30.60 55.06
C THR A 7 -16.77 30.44 53.89
N VAL A 8 -15.70 29.65 54.12
CA VAL A 8 -14.74 29.28 53.07
C VAL A 8 -15.28 28.08 52.33
N PHE A 9 -15.61 28.28 51.02
CA PHE A 9 -15.91 27.21 50.13
C PHE A 9 -14.61 26.67 49.53
N ALA A 10 -14.23 25.45 49.89
CA ALA A 10 -13.15 24.72 49.25
C ALA A 10 -13.70 24.04 48.00
N ALA A 11 -13.30 24.57 46.82
CA ALA A 11 -13.59 23.93 45.53
C ALA A 11 -12.58 22.80 45.28
N PHE A 12 -13.04 21.56 45.35
CA PHE A 12 -12.28 20.38 44.91
C PHE A 12 -12.31 20.32 43.39
N PHE A 13 -11.21 20.65 42.72
CA PHE A 13 -11.01 20.35 41.32
C PHE A 13 -10.64 18.87 41.16
N PHE A 14 -11.58 18.06 40.69
CA PHE A 14 -11.29 16.74 40.19
C PHE A 14 -10.61 16.87 38.82
N VAL A 15 -9.29 16.73 38.77
CA VAL A 15 -8.57 16.54 37.53
C VAL A 15 -8.77 15.08 37.12
N SER A 16 -9.72 14.84 36.22
CA SER A 16 -9.88 13.55 35.54
C SER A 16 -8.71 13.39 34.56
N GLY A 17 -7.70 12.67 34.97
CA GLY A 17 -6.60 12.25 34.10
C GLY A 17 -7.14 11.28 33.05
N LEU A 18 -7.27 11.75 31.81
CA LEU A 18 -7.42 10.89 30.65
C LEU A 18 -6.10 10.13 30.48
N ALA A 19 -6.08 8.86 30.89
CA ALA A 19 -5.02 7.94 30.55
C ALA A 19 -5.09 7.73 29.03
N MET A 20 -4.26 8.41 28.28
CA MET A 20 -3.96 8.05 26.90
C MET A 20 -3.26 6.70 26.93
N SER A 21 -4.00 5.64 26.58
CA SER A 21 -3.43 4.34 26.26
C SER A 21 -2.57 4.52 25.01
N GLY A 22 -1.30 4.83 25.18
CA GLY A 22 -0.31 4.81 24.11
C GLY A 22 -0.24 3.38 23.58
N GLN A 23 -0.77 3.15 22.38
CA GLN A 23 -0.48 1.94 21.64
C GLN A 23 1.01 1.98 21.31
N SER A 24 1.78 1.17 22.05
CA SER A 24 3.18 0.87 21.73
C SER A 24 3.21 -0.03 20.49
N GLY A 25 2.85 0.52 19.35
CA GLY A 25 3.07 -0.12 18.07
C GLY A 25 4.58 -0.13 17.78
N ASN A 26 5.10 -1.26 17.28
CA ASN A 26 6.47 -1.31 16.81
C ASN A 26 6.63 -0.26 15.69
N PRO A 27 7.52 0.74 15.82
CA PRO A 27 7.67 1.82 14.83
C PRO A 27 8.07 1.31 13.43
N ASN A 28 8.63 0.12 13.34
CA ASN A 28 9.06 -0.52 12.11
C ASN A 28 8.01 -1.47 11.51
N ALA A 29 6.86 -1.66 12.18
CA ALA A 29 5.78 -2.47 11.64
C ALA A 29 5.07 -1.73 10.51
N GLY A 30 4.81 -2.43 9.40
CA GLY A 30 4.22 -1.83 8.22
C GLY A 30 3.66 -2.83 7.22
N SER A 31 3.25 -2.28 6.10
CA SER A 31 2.77 -3.03 4.95
C SER A 31 3.38 -2.43 3.68
N TRP A 32 3.96 -3.28 2.85
CA TRP A 32 4.65 -2.92 1.61
C TRP A 32 4.03 -3.68 0.45
N SER A 33 3.81 -3.00 -0.65
CA SER A 33 3.28 -3.60 -1.87
C SER A 33 4.30 -3.53 -2.99
N GLY A 34 4.37 -4.56 -3.80
CA GLY A 34 5.34 -4.65 -4.89
C GLY A 34 5.24 -5.98 -5.63
N VAL A 35 6.19 -6.23 -6.49
CA VAL A 35 6.30 -7.45 -7.28
C VAL A 35 7.37 -8.35 -6.69
N ILE A 36 7.11 -9.66 -6.64
CA ILE A 36 8.12 -10.65 -6.22
C ILE A 36 9.09 -10.90 -7.37
N ILE A 37 10.36 -10.65 -7.10
CA ILE A 37 11.47 -10.88 -8.03
C ILE A 37 12.64 -11.57 -7.29
N ASN A 38 13.70 -11.88 -8.03
CA ASN A 38 14.98 -12.37 -7.47
C ASN A 38 15.91 -11.21 -7.15
N ASN A 39 16.78 -11.40 -6.16
CA ASN A 39 17.81 -10.44 -5.81
C ASN A 39 19.08 -10.51 -6.71
N ASN A 40 19.02 -11.25 -7.83
CA ASN A 40 20.13 -11.34 -8.81
C ASN A 40 20.11 -10.20 -9.84
N CYS A 41 19.28 -9.20 -9.63
CA CYS A 41 19.20 -7.97 -10.42
C CYS A 41 19.16 -6.72 -9.53
N SER A 42 19.50 -5.58 -10.10
CA SER A 42 19.39 -4.28 -9.45
C SER A 42 17.97 -3.71 -9.56
N ALA A 43 17.69 -2.64 -8.81
CA ALA A 43 16.41 -1.94 -8.87
C ALA A 43 16.15 -1.32 -10.26
N GLU A 44 17.19 -0.84 -10.95
CA GLU A 44 17.08 -0.31 -12.31
C GLU A 44 16.75 -1.40 -13.31
N GLU A 45 17.35 -2.58 -13.16
CA GLU A 45 17.03 -3.74 -14.00
C GLU A 45 15.63 -4.28 -13.73
N ALA A 46 15.17 -4.24 -12.48
CA ALA A 46 13.82 -4.59 -12.10
C ALA A 46 12.81 -3.61 -12.73
N PHE A 47 13.12 -2.31 -12.69
CA PHE A 47 12.31 -1.29 -13.33
C PHE A 47 12.24 -1.45 -14.86
N ALA A 48 13.34 -1.88 -15.48
CA ALA A 48 13.41 -2.19 -16.91
C ALA A 48 12.85 -3.59 -17.25
N GLU A 49 12.23 -4.28 -16.30
CA GLU A 49 11.65 -5.62 -16.47
C GLU A 49 12.65 -6.65 -17.02
N ALA A 50 13.92 -6.57 -16.62
CA ALA A 50 14.94 -7.47 -17.09
C ALA A 50 14.59 -8.94 -16.75
N ALA A 51 14.69 -9.83 -17.74
CA ALA A 51 14.26 -11.23 -17.63
C ALA A 51 14.93 -11.98 -16.48
N LYS A 52 16.20 -11.66 -16.15
CA LYS A 52 16.92 -12.29 -15.05
C LYS A 52 16.29 -12.06 -13.68
N CYS A 53 15.57 -10.93 -13.48
CA CYS A 53 14.90 -10.62 -12.22
C CYS A 53 13.78 -11.61 -11.88
N THR A 54 13.27 -12.32 -12.89
CA THR A 54 12.18 -13.29 -12.76
C THR A 54 12.55 -14.67 -13.29
N GLU A 55 13.85 -14.94 -13.43
CA GLU A 55 14.35 -16.25 -13.78
C GLU A 55 14.09 -17.25 -12.66
N LYS A 56 13.60 -18.45 -13.02
CA LYS A 56 13.34 -19.50 -12.06
C LYS A 56 14.62 -20.29 -11.76
N ASP A 57 14.68 -20.85 -10.57
CA ASP A 57 15.73 -21.78 -10.15
C ASP A 57 17.16 -21.21 -10.20
N VAL A 58 17.30 -19.94 -9.89
CA VAL A 58 18.63 -19.30 -9.76
C VAL A 58 19.28 -19.75 -8.44
N PRO A 59 20.41 -20.47 -8.49
CA PRO A 59 21.07 -20.98 -7.29
C PRO A 59 21.47 -19.84 -6.33
N GLY A 60 21.02 -19.93 -5.07
CA GLY A 60 21.33 -18.96 -4.03
C GLY A 60 20.60 -17.62 -4.12
N ALA A 61 19.75 -17.42 -5.12
CA ALA A 61 18.91 -16.23 -5.19
C ALA A 61 17.85 -16.24 -4.08
N LYS A 62 17.57 -15.04 -3.55
CA LYS A 62 16.50 -14.80 -2.59
C LYS A 62 15.35 -14.10 -3.27
N PHE A 63 14.15 -14.38 -2.81
CA PHE A 63 12.96 -13.60 -3.19
C PHE A 63 13.00 -12.25 -2.50
N VAL A 64 12.73 -11.21 -3.26
CA VAL A 64 12.59 -9.84 -2.78
C VAL A 64 11.29 -9.25 -3.26
N LEU A 65 10.73 -8.36 -2.47
CA LEU A 65 9.63 -7.50 -2.86
C LEU A 65 10.21 -6.24 -3.50
N TYR A 66 9.94 -6.01 -4.76
CA TYR A 66 10.32 -4.79 -5.48
C TYR A 66 9.15 -3.82 -5.52
N ASP A 67 9.30 -2.67 -4.86
CA ASP A 67 8.38 -1.54 -4.93
C ASP A 67 8.79 -0.64 -6.11
N ASP A 68 8.01 -0.63 -7.16
CA ASP A 68 8.25 0.14 -8.38
C ASP A 68 8.07 1.65 -8.18
N THR A 69 7.30 2.05 -7.17
CA THR A 69 7.05 3.46 -6.85
C THR A 69 8.26 4.12 -6.19
N THR A 70 8.87 3.43 -5.23
CA THR A 70 10.04 3.92 -4.49
C THR A 70 11.36 3.40 -5.05
N ARG A 71 11.31 2.41 -5.95
CA ARG A 71 12.45 1.65 -6.49
C ARG A 71 13.27 0.97 -5.41
N GLN A 72 12.62 0.55 -4.34
CA GLN A 72 13.24 -0.18 -3.25
C GLN A 72 13.06 -1.68 -3.42
N MET A 73 14.05 -2.43 -2.96
CA MET A 73 14.03 -3.88 -2.94
C MET A 73 14.14 -4.35 -1.50
N TYR A 74 13.17 -5.15 -1.06
CA TYR A 74 13.12 -5.66 0.30
C TYR A 74 13.31 -7.17 0.29
N ILE A 75 14.28 -7.67 1.02
CA ILE A 75 14.46 -9.11 1.25
C ILE A 75 13.30 -9.59 2.11
N LEU A 76 12.70 -10.71 1.74
CA LEU A 76 11.62 -11.32 2.51
C LEU A 76 12.17 -12.38 3.46
N ASP A 77 11.75 -12.37 4.71
CA ASP A 77 12.11 -13.35 5.70
C ASP A 77 10.86 -13.74 6.52
N PRO A 78 10.44 -15.03 6.51
CA PRO A 78 11.02 -16.17 5.77
C PRO A 78 10.75 -16.12 4.26
N GLN A 79 11.49 -16.92 3.49
CA GLN A 79 11.41 -16.97 2.02
C GLN A 79 10.25 -17.84 1.49
N GLU A 80 9.81 -18.83 2.28
CA GLU A 80 8.82 -19.82 1.87
C GLU A 80 7.50 -19.22 1.39
N PRO A 81 6.95 -18.16 2.01
CA PRO A 81 5.71 -17.56 1.54
C PRO A 81 5.79 -16.97 0.12
N ALA A 82 7.00 -16.62 -0.34
CA ALA A 82 7.21 -16.05 -1.67
C ALA A 82 7.44 -17.12 -2.76
N MET A 83 7.65 -18.37 -2.36
CA MET A 83 7.84 -19.47 -3.32
C MET A 83 6.63 -19.62 -4.23
N GLY A 84 6.88 -19.66 -5.53
CA GLY A 84 5.82 -19.80 -6.55
C GLY A 84 5.13 -18.49 -6.94
N HIS A 85 5.52 -17.37 -6.34
CA HIS A 85 4.93 -16.05 -6.58
C HIS A 85 5.82 -15.10 -7.39
N LEU A 86 6.84 -15.62 -8.08
CA LEU A 86 7.63 -14.79 -9.00
C LEU A 86 6.73 -14.10 -10.03
N ARG A 87 6.87 -12.78 -10.18
CA ARG A 87 6.07 -11.86 -10.99
C ARG A 87 4.70 -11.51 -10.42
N ASP A 88 4.30 -12.11 -9.32
CA ASP A 88 3.02 -11.73 -8.70
C ASP A 88 3.18 -10.40 -7.95
N SER A 89 2.16 -9.55 -8.06
CA SER A 89 2.02 -8.40 -7.18
C SER A 89 1.54 -8.85 -5.82
N MET A 90 2.32 -8.54 -4.78
CA MET A 90 2.07 -8.99 -3.42
C MET A 90 2.04 -7.81 -2.45
N THR A 91 1.36 -8.01 -1.34
CA THR A 91 1.44 -7.14 -0.17
C THR A 91 2.07 -7.93 0.98
N ALA A 92 3.23 -7.47 1.41
CA ALA A 92 3.96 -7.97 2.57
C ALA A 92 3.56 -7.15 3.80
N THR A 93 3.22 -7.81 4.89
CA THR A 93 3.00 -7.18 6.19
C THR A 93 4.00 -7.77 7.17
N GLY A 94 4.61 -6.94 8.00
CA GLY A 94 5.63 -7.40 8.94
C GLY A 94 6.38 -6.27 9.62
N THR A 95 7.64 -6.51 9.94
CA THR A 95 8.56 -5.55 10.54
C THR A 95 9.76 -5.35 9.63
N LEU A 96 10.11 -4.11 9.36
CA LEU A 96 11.28 -3.76 8.55
C LEU A 96 12.51 -3.62 9.44
N ASP A 97 13.57 -4.34 9.09
CA ASP A 97 14.91 -4.20 9.68
C ASP A 97 15.94 -4.03 8.55
N GLY A 98 16.46 -2.81 8.41
CA GLY A 98 17.30 -2.45 7.27
C GLY A 98 16.54 -2.56 5.95
N ASP A 99 16.93 -3.51 5.11
CA ASP A 99 16.28 -3.85 3.83
C ASP A 99 15.47 -5.16 3.89
N THR A 100 15.31 -5.74 5.07
CA THR A 100 14.65 -7.03 5.27
C THR A 100 13.30 -6.86 5.94
N ILE A 101 12.25 -7.39 5.32
CA ILE A 101 10.91 -7.49 5.90
C ILE A 101 10.77 -8.84 6.59
N HIS A 102 10.70 -8.83 7.93
CA HIS A 102 10.30 -10.00 8.71
C HIS A 102 8.79 -10.18 8.59
N LEU A 103 8.39 -11.13 7.75
CA LEU A 103 7.00 -11.32 7.34
C LEU A 103 6.11 -11.82 8.48
N THR A 104 5.01 -11.15 8.70
CA THR A 104 3.85 -11.68 9.42
C THR A 104 2.83 -12.27 8.44
N SER A 105 2.69 -11.69 7.26
CA SER A 105 1.87 -12.24 6.18
C SER A 105 2.35 -11.76 4.81
N LEU A 106 2.13 -12.59 3.79
CA LEU A 106 2.30 -12.25 2.37
C LEU A 106 1.02 -12.65 1.63
N LYS A 107 0.41 -11.70 0.94
CA LYS A 107 -0.87 -11.90 0.24
C LYS A 107 -0.78 -11.33 -1.16
N LEU A 108 -1.50 -11.94 -2.11
CA LEU A 108 -1.67 -11.32 -3.42
C LEU A 108 -2.20 -9.89 -3.24
N HIS A 109 -1.56 -8.96 -3.89
CA HIS A 109 -2.04 -7.59 -3.96
C HIS A 109 -3.30 -7.59 -4.82
N THR A 110 -4.45 -7.80 -4.17
CA THR A 110 -5.74 -7.85 -4.86
C THR A 110 -6.15 -6.45 -5.27
N ALA A 111 -6.03 -6.23 -6.56
CA ALA A 111 -6.74 -5.22 -7.32
C ALA A 111 -6.73 -3.80 -6.74
N ILE A 112 -5.83 -3.01 -7.27
CA ILE A 112 -6.09 -1.57 -7.43
C ILE A 112 -7.32 -1.46 -8.32
N GLY A 113 -8.46 -1.09 -7.75
CA GLY A 113 -9.69 -0.92 -8.50
C GLY A 113 -10.94 -1.36 -7.76
N LEU A 114 -12.05 -1.23 -8.45
CA LEU A 114 -13.36 -1.63 -7.94
C LEU A 114 -13.51 -3.16 -8.00
N ALA A 115 -14.11 -3.74 -6.99
CA ALA A 115 -14.51 -5.15 -7.06
C ALA A 115 -15.54 -5.36 -8.18
N VAL A 116 -15.53 -6.55 -8.75
CA VAL A 116 -16.52 -6.92 -9.80
C VAL A 116 -17.94 -6.71 -9.27
N GLY A 117 -18.77 -6.02 -10.04
CA GLY A 117 -20.12 -5.66 -9.68
C GLY A 117 -20.27 -4.30 -8.96
N GLN A 118 -19.19 -3.68 -8.57
CA GLN A 118 -19.25 -2.31 -8.04
C GLN A 118 -19.40 -1.29 -9.18
N ARG A 119 -20.15 -0.23 -8.87
CA ARG A 119 -20.36 0.86 -9.81
C ARG A 119 -19.09 1.69 -9.94
N ALA A 120 -18.63 1.90 -11.16
CA ALA A 120 -17.51 2.79 -11.46
C ALA A 120 -17.80 4.23 -11.00
N PRO A 121 -16.81 4.96 -10.43
CA PRO A 121 -16.94 6.38 -10.14
C PRO A 121 -17.32 7.17 -11.38
N ALA A 122 -18.14 8.19 -11.20
CA ALA A 122 -18.42 9.12 -12.30
C ALA A 122 -17.15 9.89 -12.68
N PHE A 123 -16.91 10.06 -13.96
CA PHE A 123 -15.87 10.94 -14.46
C PHE A 123 -16.41 11.83 -15.57
N SER A 124 -15.75 12.93 -15.82
CA SER A 124 -15.97 13.80 -16.97
C SER A 124 -14.61 14.28 -17.48
N ALA A 125 -14.32 14.01 -18.75
CA ALA A 125 -13.07 14.41 -19.39
C ALA A 125 -13.33 14.86 -20.83
N PRO A 126 -12.60 15.87 -21.34
CA PRO A 126 -12.72 16.25 -22.75
C PRO A 126 -12.06 15.19 -23.65
N ASP A 127 -12.68 14.91 -24.80
CA ASP A 127 -12.06 14.13 -25.85
C ASP A 127 -11.11 15.02 -26.71
N GLN A 128 -10.46 14.43 -27.70
CA GLN A 128 -9.55 15.15 -28.62
C GLN A 128 -10.20 16.28 -29.42
N PHE A 129 -11.52 16.36 -29.42
CA PHE A 129 -12.31 17.42 -30.05
C PHE A 129 -12.89 18.42 -29.06
N GLY A 130 -12.51 18.30 -27.75
CA GLY A 130 -13.00 19.17 -26.68
C GLY A 130 -14.41 18.84 -26.17
N ARG A 131 -15.01 17.73 -26.63
CA ARG A 131 -16.36 17.32 -26.17
C ARG A 131 -16.24 16.58 -24.84
N GLN A 132 -17.09 16.94 -23.88
CA GLN A 132 -17.12 16.25 -22.58
C GLN A 132 -17.65 14.83 -22.72
N GLN A 133 -16.85 13.88 -22.27
CA GLN A 133 -17.18 12.46 -22.23
C GLN A 133 -17.38 12.01 -20.79
N THR A 134 -18.37 11.17 -20.59
CA THR A 134 -18.72 10.56 -19.31
C THR A 134 -18.92 9.06 -19.50
N LEU A 135 -19.07 8.29 -18.39
CA LEU A 135 -19.42 6.88 -18.50
C LEU A 135 -20.68 6.65 -19.34
N GLU A 136 -21.68 7.52 -19.22
CA GLU A 136 -22.94 7.37 -19.96
C GLU A 136 -22.77 7.65 -21.45
N THR A 137 -21.96 8.62 -21.83
CA THR A 137 -21.71 8.93 -23.26
C THR A 137 -20.85 7.89 -23.96
N LEU A 138 -20.00 7.19 -23.20
CA LEU A 138 -19.10 6.13 -23.71
C LEU A 138 -19.72 4.74 -23.66
N LYS A 139 -20.90 4.59 -23.06
CA LYS A 139 -21.53 3.29 -22.87
C LYS A 139 -21.97 2.68 -24.18
N GLY A 140 -21.33 1.57 -24.55
CA GLY A 140 -21.72 0.77 -25.71
C GLY A 140 -22.82 -0.24 -25.41
N PRO A 141 -23.51 -0.75 -26.44
CA PRO A 141 -24.61 -1.72 -26.28
C PRO A 141 -24.18 -3.06 -25.69
N LYS A 142 -22.89 -3.40 -25.78
CA LYS A 142 -22.30 -4.64 -25.24
C LYS A 142 -21.33 -4.38 -24.08
N GLY A 143 -21.26 -3.13 -23.58
CA GLY A 143 -20.33 -2.72 -22.55
C GLY A 143 -19.26 -1.76 -23.09
N THR A 144 -18.40 -1.30 -22.18
CA THR A 144 -17.30 -0.37 -22.45
C THR A 144 -16.05 -0.87 -21.71
N VAL A 145 -14.92 -0.88 -22.39
CA VAL A 145 -13.61 -1.09 -21.79
C VAL A 145 -12.92 0.27 -21.70
N LEU A 146 -12.54 0.66 -20.48
CA LEU A 146 -11.75 1.88 -20.23
C LEU A 146 -10.32 1.47 -19.93
N LEU A 147 -9.38 1.99 -20.70
CA LEU A 147 -7.95 1.85 -20.49
C LEU A 147 -7.39 3.17 -19.98
N PHE A 148 -6.78 3.13 -18.79
CA PHE A 148 -6.04 4.26 -18.24
C PHE A 148 -4.56 3.98 -18.38
N PHE A 149 -3.83 4.94 -18.94
CA PHE A 149 -2.38 4.84 -19.10
C PHE A 149 -1.73 6.18 -18.73
N ARG A 150 -0.52 6.08 -18.20
CA ARG A 150 0.18 7.25 -17.65
C ARG A 150 0.77 8.16 -18.73
N SER A 151 1.29 7.56 -19.79
CA SER A 151 1.92 8.25 -20.92
C SER A 151 1.84 7.39 -22.17
N ALA A 152 1.77 8.02 -23.33
CA ALA A 152 1.86 7.39 -24.64
C ALA A 152 3.24 7.59 -25.29
N ASP A 153 4.17 8.22 -24.57
CA ASP A 153 5.56 8.40 -25.02
C ASP A 153 6.39 7.20 -24.59
N TRP A 154 6.73 6.36 -25.52
CA TRP A 154 7.68 5.27 -25.49
C TRP A 154 8.58 5.30 -26.70
#